data_ce4ffe271951a20d590c24b96ca5444a
#
_entry.id   ce4ffe271951a20d590c24b96ca5444a
#
_cell.length_a   1.000
_cell.length_b   1.000
_cell.length_c   1.000
_cell.angle_alpha   90.00
_cell.angle_beta   90.00
_cell.angle_gamma   90.00
#
_symmetry.space_group_name_H-M   'P 1'
#
loop_
_entity.id
_entity.type
_entity.pdbx_description
1 polymer ?
#
loop_
_entity_poly.entity_id
_entity_poly.type
_entity_poly.pdbx_seq_one_letter_code
_entity_poly.pdbx_strand_id
1 'polypeptide(L)'
;KDQEIRSYFTGPAHLPWHRMSNVDYWQSPLPLSWLKNQRKLQKQIVDRERLLGMTPVLPAFSGHVPAELKRLYPDAAITQMSQWGGYDEKYRSHFIDPMDPLFGKIQKRYLEKQTKLYGTDHIYGIDPFNEVDSPNWDEDFLRTVSDKIFHSIEQVDSLAHWIQMTWMFYHSKDKWSQPRIKAFLNSVPDDKLILLDYYCDSVEIWRETQQYYGKPYIWCYLGNFGGNSMLAGHVDDVSAKLNRLFVEGGKNISGVGATLEGLDVNPFMY
;
A
#
# COMPACT_ATOMS: atom_id res chain seq x y z
N LYS A 1 -18.69 -8.16 -19.04
CA LYS A 1 -17.28 -7.87 -18.71
C LYS A 1 -17.07 -6.42 -18.23
N ASP A 2 -17.37 -5.41 -19.03
CA ASP A 2 -17.13 -4.01 -18.62
C ASP A 2 -18.00 -3.59 -17.43
N GLN A 3 -19.22 -4.07 -17.34
CA GLN A 3 -20.09 -3.80 -16.20
C GLN A 3 -19.57 -4.46 -14.92
N GLU A 4 -19.12 -5.70 -14.99
CA GLU A 4 -18.55 -6.43 -13.84
C GLU A 4 -17.29 -5.73 -13.31
N ILE A 5 -16.38 -5.32 -14.20
CA ILE A 5 -15.18 -4.56 -13.79
C ILE A 5 -15.56 -3.23 -13.13
N ARG A 6 -16.57 -2.52 -13.65
CA ARG A 6 -17.04 -1.27 -13.04
C ARG A 6 -17.72 -1.48 -11.70
N SER A 7 -18.38 -2.63 -11.54
CA SER A 7 -19.04 -3.01 -10.28
C SER A 7 -18.06 -3.47 -9.22
N TYR A 8 -16.87 -3.93 -9.59
CA TYR A 8 -15.79 -4.29 -8.67
C TYR A 8 -15.30 -3.09 -7.86
N PHE A 9 -15.19 -1.92 -8.49
CA PHE A 9 -14.78 -0.71 -7.77
C PHE A 9 -15.87 -0.23 -6.82
N THR A 10 -15.49 0.30 -5.69
CA THR A 10 -16.41 1.02 -4.80
C THR A 10 -16.82 2.37 -5.41
N GLY A 11 -17.85 2.98 -4.85
CA GLY A 11 -18.20 4.38 -5.14
C GLY A 11 -17.04 5.33 -4.77
N PRO A 12 -17.06 6.57 -5.31
CA PRO A 12 -15.92 7.50 -5.18
C PRO A 12 -15.51 7.79 -3.73
N ALA A 13 -16.47 7.86 -2.82
CA ALA A 13 -16.23 8.15 -1.40
C ALA A 13 -15.44 7.05 -0.68
N HIS A 14 -15.52 5.80 -1.14
CA HIS A 14 -14.85 4.65 -0.53
C HIS A 14 -13.71 4.08 -1.39
N LEU A 15 -13.40 4.74 -2.50
CA LEU A 15 -12.37 4.28 -3.43
C LEU A 15 -10.96 4.19 -2.81
N PRO A 16 -10.55 5.04 -1.85
CA PRO A 16 -9.28 4.86 -1.16
C PRO A 16 -9.17 3.49 -0.47
N TRP A 17 -10.20 3.08 0.26
CA TRP A 17 -10.21 1.77 0.95
C TRP A 17 -10.31 0.58 -0.01
N HIS A 18 -10.98 0.75 -1.16
CA HIS A 18 -10.91 -0.23 -2.24
C HIS A 18 -9.48 -0.38 -2.77
N ARG A 19 -8.77 0.74 -2.97
CA ARG A 19 -7.36 0.72 -3.42
C ARG A 19 -6.42 0.11 -2.39
N MET A 20 -6.75 0.21 -1.10
CA MET A 20 -6.08 -0.48 -0.01
C MET A 20 -6.54 -1.94 0.13
N SER A 21 -7.44 -2.41 -0.74
CA SER A 21 -7.94 -3.79 -0.77
C SER A 21 -8.82 -4.19 0.42
N ASN A 22 -9.41 -3.23 1.10
CA ASN A 22 -10.22 -3.47 2.29
C ASN A 22 -11.67 -3.81 1.95
N VAL A 23 -12.25 -3.20 0.91
CA VAL A 23 -13.67 -3.35 0.55
C VAL A 23 -13.87 -3.26 -0.95
N ASP A 24 -14.72 -4.14 -1.50
CA ASP A 24 -15.09 -4.19 -2.92
C ASP A 24 -16.59 -3.96 -3.11
N TYR A 25 -17.02 -3.58 -4.30
CA TYR A 25 -18.42 -3.50 -4.76
C TYR A 25 -19.30 -2.46 -4.05
N TRP A 26 -18.87 -1.82 -2.98
CA TRP A 26 -19.70 -0.89 -2.22
C TRP A 26 -20.06 0.36 -3.05
N GLN A 27 -21.36 0.63 -3.20
CA GLN A 27 -21.88 1.78 -3.96
C GLN A 27 -21.41 1.87 -5.42
N SER A 28 -21.15 0.72 -6.04
CA SER A 28 -20.83 0.60 -7.47
C SER A 28 -22.10 0.55 -8.34
N PRO A 29 -21.99 0.61 -9.70
CA PRO A 29 -20.77 0.69 -10.49
C PRO A 29 -20.29 2.12 -10.71
N LEU A 30 -18.98 2.30 -10.89
CA LEU A 30 -18.43 3.61 -11.26
C LEU A 30 -18.79 3.97 -12.72
N PRO A 31 -19.23 5.23 -12.99
CA PRO A 31 -19.46 5.69 -14.35
C PRO A 31 -18.16 5.66 -15.20
N LEU A 32 -18.25 5.19 -16.43
CA LEU A 32 -17.09 5.12 -17.32
C LEU A 32 -16.48 6.50 -17.59
N SER A 33 -17.28 7.55 -17.67
CA SER A 33 -16.84 8.94 -17.81
C SER A 33 -15.97 9.36 -16.62
N TRP A 34 -16.38 8.98 -15.40
CA TRP A 34 -15.63 9.26 -14.18
C TRP A 34 -14.25 8.59 -14.23
N LEU A 35 -14.18 7.30 -14.55
CA LEU A 35 -12.90 6.57 -14.69
C LEU A 35 -11.97 7.21 -15.74
N LYS A 36 -12.53 7.65 -16.88
CA LYS A 36 -11.75 8.34 -17.93
C LYS A 36 -11.20 9.68 -17.45
N ASN A 37 -12.02 10.45 -16.71
CA ASN A 37 -11.59 11.74 -16.15
C ASN A 37 -10.52 11.57 -15.07
N GLN A 38 -10.67 10.59 -14.17
CA GLN A 38 -9.64 10.26 -13.17
C GLN A 38 -8.32 9.87 -13.83
N ARG A 39 -8.35 9.05 -14.88
CA ARG A 39 -7.14 8.71 -15.63
C ARG A 39 -6.45 9.94 -16.26
N LYS A 40 -7.22 10.88 -16.80
CA LYS A 40 -6.68 12.12 -17.35
C LYS A 40 -6.06 12.98 -16.26
N LEU A 41 -6.75 13.13 -15.13
CA LEU A 41 -6.27 13.88 -13.96
C LEU A 41 -4.98 13.27 -13.42
N GLN A 42 -4.92 11.95 -13.24
CA GLN A 42 -3.71 11.26 -12.76
C GLN A 42 -2.51 11.55 -13.67
N LYS A 43 -2.70 11.56 -14.99
CA LYS A 43 -1.62 11.93 -15.93
C LYS A 43 -1.10 13.35 -15.68
N GLN A 44 -2.01 14.30 -15.49
CA GLN A 44 -1.65 15.69 -15.20
C GLN A 44 -0.91 15.85 -13.87
N ILE A 45 -1.34 15.10 -12.83
CA ILE A 45 -0.69 15.09 -11.53
C ILE A 45 0.75 14.59 -11.66
N VAL A 46 0.95 13.40 -12.23
CA VAL A 46 2.28 12.80 -12.39
C VAL A 46 3.22 13.69 -13.22
N ASP A 47 2.72 14.28 -14.31
CA ASP A 47 3.53 15.21 -15.11
C ASP A 47 3.93 16.45 -14.30
N ARG A 48 3.01 16.96 -13.45
CA ARG A 48 3.28 18.12 -12.59
C ARG A 48 4.26 17.81 -11.48
N GLU A 49 4.14 16.64 -10.84
CA GLU A 49 5.08 16.18 -9.82
C GLU A 49 6.51 16.14 -10.37
N ARG A 50 6.71 15.54 -11.54
CA ARG A 50 8.04 15.48 -12.19
C ARG A 50 8.59 16.86 -12.52
N LEU A 51 7.73 17.80 -12.99
CA LEU A 51 8.13 19.18 -13.24
C LEU A 51 8.59 19.92 -11.96
N LEU A 52 8.09 19.51 -10.81
CA LEU A 52 8.48 20.05 -9.51
C LEU A 52 9.70 19.34 -8.91
N GLY A 53 10.32 18.39 -9.62
CA GLY A 53 11.44 17.61 -9.13
C GLY A 53 11.04 16.52 -8.14
N MET A 54 9.74 16.19 -8.06
CA MET A 54 9.24 15.09 -7.22
C MET A 54 9.35 13.77 -7.97
N THR A 55 9.50 12.68 -7.23
CA THR A 55 9.48 11.32 -7.77
C THR A 55 8.11 10.70 -7.48
N PRO A 56 7.22 10.56 -8.47
CA PRO A 56 5.93 9.91 -8.30
C PRO A 56 6.06 8.45 -7.86
N VAL A 57 5.23 8.03 -6.92
CA VAL A 57 5.04 6.64 -6.55
C VAL A 57 3.72 6.16 -7.15
N LEU A 58 3.78 5.20 -8.06
CA LEU A 58 2.60 4.60 -8.66
C LEU A 58 2.32 3.21 -8.06
N PRO A 59 1.06 2.79 -7.96
CA PRO A 59 0.76 1.47 -7.42
C PRO A 59 1.22 0.36 -8.37
N ALA A 60 1.64 -0.77 -7.82
CA ALA A 60 1.70 -2.02 -8.54
C ALA A 60 0.54 -2.95 -8.14
N PHE A 61 0.43 -4.11 -8.78
CA PHE A 61 -0.61 -5.07 -8.47
C PHE A 61 -0.26 -5.81 -7.17
N SER A 62 -1.12 -5.66 -6.16
CA SER A 62 -0.92 -6.22 -4.82
C SER A 62 -1.50 -7.63 -4.63
N GLY A 63 -2.23 -8.14 -5.61
CA GLY A 63 -2.90 -9.44 -5.53
C GLY A 63 -4.43 -9.37 -5.43
N HIS A 64 -5.01 -8.18 -5.26
CA HIS A 64 -6.46 -8.05 -5.13
C HIS A 64 -7.15 -8.07 -6.48
N VAL A 65 -8.18 -8.93 -6.58
CA VAL A 65 -8.88 -9.25 -7.83
C VAL A 65 -10.39 -9.30 -7.62
N PRO A 66 -11.21 -9.05 -8.67
CA PRO A 66 -12.64 -9.28 -8.59
C PRO A 66 -12.97 -10.75 -8.33
N ALA A 67 -14.00 -11.03 -7.54
CA ALA A 67 -14.50 -12.40 -7.30
C ALA A 67 -14.80 -13.15 -8.60
N GLU A 68 -15.30 -12.43 -9.61
CA GLU A 68 -15.66 -12.97 -10.93
C GLU A 68 -14.47 -13.52 -11.72
N LEU A 69 -13.24 -13.19 -11.32
CA LEU A 69 -12.04 -13.74 -11.95
C LEU A 69 -12.00 -15.27 -11.84
N LYS A 70 -12.48 -15.82 -10.72
CA LYS A 70 -12.61 -17.27 -10.49
C LYS A 70 -13.43 -17.98 -11.55
N ARG A 71 -14.45 -17.31 -12.11
CA ARG A 71 -15.26 -17.85 -13.21
C ARG A 71 -14.47 -18.01 -14.52
N LEU A 72 -13.50 -17.10 -14.76
CA LEU A 72 -12.65 -17.14 -15.96
C LEU A 72 -11.43 -18.04 -15.78
N TYR A 73 -10.98 -18.20 -14.55
CA TYR A 73 -9.83 -18.98 -14.15
C TYR A 73 -10.22 -19.84 -12.93
N PRO A 74 -10.97 -20.94 -13.14
CA PRO A 74 -11.49 -21.76 -12.03
C PRO A 74 -10.42 -22.34 -11.12
N ASP A 75 -9.25 -22.66 -11.70
CA ASP A 75 -8.11 -23.27 -10.99
C ASP A 75 -7.21 -22.24 -10.29
N ALA A 76 -7.46 -20.93 -10.49
CA ALA A 76 -6.65 -19.90 -9.86
C ALA A 76 -6.81 -19.92 -8.33
N ALA A 77 -5.68 -19.81 -7.63
CA ALA A 77 -5.62 -19.78 -6.17
C ALA A 77 -6.10 -18.43 -5.62
N ILE A 78 -7.42 -18.21 -5.65
CA ILE A 78 -8.08 -16.98 -5.19
C ILE A 78 -8.80 -17.27 -3.88
N THR A 79 -8.47 -16.50 -2.84
CA THR A 79 -9.05 -16.57 -1.49
C THR A 79 -9.86 -15.32 -1.20
N GLN A 80 -11.01 -15.47 -0.55
CA GLN A 80 -11.78 -14.35 -0.01
C GLN A 80 -11.10 -13.89 1.29
N MET A 81 -10.85 -12.58 1.39
CA MET A 81 -10.16 -11.96 2.52
C MET A 81 -11.08 -11.81 3.74
N SER A 82 -10.52 -11.40 4.88
CA SER A 82 -11.30 -11.11 6.08
C SER A 82 -12.30 -9.97 5.85
N GLN A 83 -13.33 -9.91 6.69
CA GLN A 83 -14.30 -8.82 6.72
C GLN A 83 -13.63 -7.54 7.22
N TRP A 84 -13.95 -6.41 6.61
CA TRP A 84 -13.43 -5.11 6.98
C TRP A 84 -14.55 -4.16 7.42
N GLY A 85 -14.30 -3.37 8.47
CA GLY A 85 -15.10 -2.21 8.87
C GLY A 85 -16.59 -2.48 9.16
N GLY A 86 -16.97 -3.73 9.43
CA GLY A 86 -18.38 -4.12 9.65
C GLY A 86 -19.22 -4.20 8.37
N TYR A 87 -18.62 -4.13 7.19
CA TYR A 87 -19.34 -4.36 5.92
C TYR A 87 -19.77 -5.81 5.77
N ASP A 88 -20.89 -6.04 5.06
CA ASP A 88 -21.40 -7.39 4.79
C ASP A 88 -20.39 -8.25 4.02
N GLU A 89 -20.49 -9.58 4.18
CA GLU A 89 -19.68 -10.60 3.52
C GLU A 89 -19.53 -10.41 2.00
N LYS A 90 -20.57 -9.92 1.32
CA LYS A 90 -20.58 -9.67 -0.14
C LYS A 90 -19.62 -8.55 -0.59
N TYR A 91 -19.10 -7.76 0.34
CA TYR A 91 -18.16 -6.66 0.08
C TYR A 91 -16.72 -7.01 0.42
N ARG A 92 -16.47 -8.24 0.87
CA ARG A 92 -15.11 -8.71 1.14
C ARG A 92 -14.30 -8.77 -0.14
N SER A 93 -13.07 -8.32 -0.04
CA SER A 93 -12.10 -8.40 -1.14
C SER A 93 -11.61 -9.83 -1.39
N HIS A 94 -10.98 -10.04 -2.53
CA HIS A 94 -10.41 -11.32 -2.91
C HIS A 94 -8.94 -11.14 -3.29
N PHE A 95 -8.14 -12.12 -2.93
CA PHE A 95 -6.69 -12.10 -3.13
C PHE A 95 -6.26 -13.34 -3.92
N ILE A 96 -5.50 -13.12 -5.00
CA ILE A 96 -4.85 -14.20 -5.72
C ILE A 96 -3.46 -14.44 -5.13
N ASP A 97 -3.16 -15.69 -4.85
CA ASP A 97 -1.87 -16.10 -4.31
C ASP A 97 -0.73 -15.66 -5.26
N PRO A 98 0.31 -14.96 -4.78
CA PRO A 98 1.46 -14.58 -5.58
C PRO A 98 2.24 -15.77 -6.19
N MET A 99 2.04 -16.98 -5.66
CA MET A 99 2.58 -18.21 -6.23
C MET A 99 1.79 -18.72 -7.44
N ASP A 100 0.56 -18.23 -7.66
CA ASP A 100 -0.22 -18.58 -8.83
C ASP A 100 0.39 -17.93 -10.10
N PRO A 101 0.61 -18.68 -11.19
CA PRO A 101 1.16 -18.13 -12.43
C PRO A 101 0.33 -16.97 -13.03
N LEU A 102 -0.95 -16.87 -12.70
CA LEU A 102 -1.82 -15.78 -13.14
C LEU A 102 -1.45 -14.45 -12.46
N PHE A 103 -0.94 -14.48 -11.23
CA PHE A 103 -0.47 -13.28 -10.53
C PHE A 103 0.58 -12.53 -11.36
N GLY A 104 1.66 -13.20 -11.73
CA GLY A 104 2.74 -12.60 -12.55
C GLY A 104 2.26 -12.11 -13.92
N LYS A 105 1.31 -12.83 -14.55
CA LYS A 105 0.69 -12.38 -15.81
C LYS A 105 -0.12 -11.09 -15.65
N ILE A 106 -0.86 -10.95 -14.55
CA ILE A 106 -1.62 -9.73 -14.23
C ILE A 106 -0.64 -8.60 -13.92
N GLN A 107 0.35 -8.82 -13.05
CA GLN A 107 1.37 -7.83 -12.70
C GLN A 107 2.05 -7.26 -13.95
N LYS A 108 2.54 -8.13 -14.82
CA LYS A 108 3.19 -7.71 -16.07
C LYS A 108 2.28 -6.80 -16.90
N ARG A 109 1.05 -7.23 -17.16
CA ARG A 109 0.10 -6.43 -17.96
C ARG A 109 -0.30 -5.13 -17.28
N TYR A 110 -0.40 -5.14 -15.97
CA TYR A 110 -0.71 -3.96 -15.18
C TYR A 110 0.39 -2.91 -15.34
N LEU A 111 1.64 -3.28 -15.06
CA LEU A 111 2.79 -2.38 -15.16
C LEU A 111 3.05 -1.90 -16.59
N GLU A 112 2.97 -2.78 -17.60
CA GLU A 112 3.10 -2.38 -19.01
C GLU A 112 2.07 -1.31 -19.41
N LYS A 113 0.82 -1.46 -18.97
CA LYS A 113 -0.24 -0.46 -19.25
C LYS A 113 -0.03 0.83 -18.46
N GLN A 114 0.36 0.73 -17.21
CA GLN A 114 0.62 1.88 -16.34
C GLN A 114 1.79 2.70 -16.90
N THR A 115 2.90 2.07 -17.22
CA THR A 115 4.08 2.71 -17.83
C THR A 115 3.74 3.39 -19.15
N LYS A 116 2.92 2.76 -20.00
CA LYS A 116 2.45 3.37 -21.24
C LYS A 116 1.61 4.63 -21.01
N LEU A 117 0.85 4.69 -19.93
CA LEU A 117 -0.07 5.81 -19.62
C LEU A 117 0.61 6.95 -18.88
N TYR A 118 1.49 6.63 -17.93
CA TYR A 118 2.03 7.58 -16.95
C TYR A 118 3.55 7.68 -16.95
N GLY A 119 4.25 6.78 -17.64
CA GLY A 119 5.69 6.58 -17.45
C GLY A 119 5.98 5.75 -16.22
N THR A 120 7.26 5.68 -15.85
CA THR A 120 7.70 5.07 -14.59
C THR A 120 8.83 5.89 -13.97
N ASP A 121 8.88 5.90 -12.66
CA ASP A 121 9.97 6.45 -11.85
C ASP A 121 10.59 5.34 -10.98
N HIS A 122 10.27 4.08 -11.33
CA HIS A 122 10.80 2.85 -10.73
C HIS A 122 10.47 2.66 -9.24
N ILE A 123 9.53 3.42 -8.68
CA ILE A 123 9.05 3.25 -7.31
C ILE A 123 7.57 2.89 -7.33
N TYR A 124 7.23 1.76 -6.70
CA TYR A 124 5.89 1.20 -6.71
C TYR A 124 5.35 1.01 -5.31
N GLY A 125 4.17 1.58 -5.04
CA GLY A 125 3.44 1.38 -3.79
C GLY A 125 2.65 0.07 -3.84
N ILE A 126 2.86 -0.78 -2.84
CA ILE A 126 2.08 -2.02 -2.66
C ILE A 126 1.81 -2.21 -1.18
N ASP A 127 0.57 -2.54 -0.87
CA ASP A 127 0.11 -2.81 0.47
C ASP A 127 -0.81 -4.03 0.45
N PRO A 128 -0.27 -5.26 0.55
CA PRO A 128 -1.05 -6.48 0.30
C PRO A 128 -2.07 -6.80 1.39
N PHE A 129 -1.82 -6.39 2.65
CA PHE A 129 -2.64 -6.73 3.81
C PHE A 129 -2.89 -5.53 4.71
N ASN A 130 -3.32 -4.40 4.13
CA ASN A 130 -3.41 -3.13 4.86
C ASN A 130 -4.27 -3.23 6.15
N GLU A 131 -5.56 -3.51 6.02
CA GLU A 131 -6.48 -3.71 7.15
C GLU A 131 -7.29 -5.00 7.01
N VAL A 132 -6.79 -5.94 6.23
CA VAL A 132 -7.35 -7.28 6.06
C VAL A 132 -6.31 -8.33 6.44
N ASP A 133 -6.79 -9.46 6.91
CA ASP A 133 -5.92 -10.54 7.37
C ASP A 133 -5.17 -11.20 6.21
N SER A 134 -3.92 -11.57 6.45
CA SER A 134 -3.23 -12.49 5.55
C SER A 134 -3.98 -13.83 5.48
N PRO A 135 -4.10 -14.46 4.31
CA PRO A 135 -4.71 -15.78 4.17
C PRO A 135 -4.03 -16.87 5.02
N ASN A 136 -2.76 -16.69 5.32
CA ASN A 136 -1.97 -17.59 6.17
C ASN A 136 -0.93 -16.78 6.95
N TRP A 137 -0.75 -17.11 8.22
CA TRP A 137 0.15 -16.42 9.13
C TRP A 137 1.47 -17.16 9.38
N ASP A 138 1.76 -18.24 8.63
CA ASP A 138 3.05 -18.92 8.69
C ASP A 138 4.16 -18.02 8.14
N GLU A 139 5.30 -18.00 8.81
CA GLU A 139 6.44 -17.16 8.42
C GLU A 139 6.96 -17.48 7.01
N ASP A 140 6.96 -18.77 6.63
CA ASP A 140 7.36 -19.19 5.28
C ASP A 140 6.38 -18.73 4.20
N PHE A 141 5.08 -18.71 4.51
CA PHE A 141 4.08 -18.13 3.61
C PHE A 141 4.30 -16.62 3.43
N LEU A 142 4.45 -15.87 4.53
CA LEU A 142 4.66 -14.43 4.50
C LEU A 142 5.96 -14.06 3.76
N ARG A 143 7.04 -14.82 3.98
CA ARG A 143 8.30 -14.69 3.24
C ARG A 143 8.09 -14.90 1.75
N THR A 144 7.39 -15.96 1.38
CA THR A 144 7.14 -16.30 -0.02
C THR A 144 6.26 -15.27 -0.71
N VAL A 145 5.22 -14.76 -0.03
CA VAL A 145 4.33 -13.73 -0.57
C VAL A 145 5.11 -12.48 -0.96
N SER A 146 5.89 -11.93 -0.03
CA SER A 146 6.64 -10.69 -0.31
C SER A 146 7.74 -10.89 -1.35
N ASP A 147 8.45 -12.03 -1.31
CA ASP A 147 9.41 -12.43 -2.35
C ASP A 147 8.77 -12.45 -3.75
N LYS A 148 7.64 -13.16 -3.89
CA LYS A 148 6.95 -13.29 -5.18
C LYS A 148 6.36 -11.97 -5.68
N ILE A 149 5.80 -11.17 -4.80
CA ILE A 149 5.32 -9.83 -5.15
C ILE A 149 6.48 -9.01 -5.72
N PHE A 150 7.61 -8.90 -5.00
CA PHE A 150 8.74 -8.11 -5.44
C PHE A 150 9.33 -8.63 -6.77
N HIS A 151 9.63 -9.92 -6.87
CA HIS A 151 10.16 -10.49 -8.11
C HIS A 151 9.23 -10.32 -9.31
N SER A 152 7.92 -10.33 -9.12
CA SER A 152 6.97 -10.09 -10.22
C SER A 152 7.05 -8.67 -10.77
N ILE A 153 7.44 -7.69 -9.94
CA ILE A 153 7.68 -6.31 -10.38
C ILE A 153 9.03 -6.21 -11.06
N GLU A 154 10.08 -6.76 -10.43
CA GLU A 154 11.45 -6.73 -10.92
C GLU A 154 11.59 -7.37 -12.31
N GLN A 155 10.82 -8.43 -12.60
CA GLN A 155 10.76 -9.04 -13.93
C GLN A 155 10.26 -8.09 -15.03
N VAL A 156 9.52 -7.06 -14.68
CA VAL A 156 8.99 -6.05 -15.63
C VAL A 156 9.85 -4.79 -15.63
N ASP A 157 10.35 -4.41 -14.48
CA ASP A 157 11.17 -3.24 -14.25
C ASP A 157 12.34 -3.59 -13.31
N SER A 158 13.50 -3.86 -13.89
CA SER A 158 14.70 -4.27 -13.16
C SER A 158 15.27 -3.18 -12.22
N LEU A 159 14.82 -1.94 -12.38
CA LEU A 159 15.17 -0.82 -11.49
C LEU A 159 14.16 -0.63 -10.35
N ALA A 160 13.13 -1.46 -10.28
CA ALA A 160 12.03 -1.30 -9.34
C ALA A 160 12.48 -1.23 -7.88
N HIS A 161 11.80 -0.36 -7.13
CA HIS A 161 11.78 -0.32 -5.68
C HIS A 161 10.34 -0.45 -5.21
N TRP A 162 10.15 -1.15 -4.12
CA TRP A 162 8.86 -1.27 -3.46
C TRP A 162 8.79 -0.29 -2.30
N ILE A 163 7.74 0.52 -2.23
CA ILE A 163 7.42 1.31 -1.05
C ILE A 163 6.19 0.73 -0.35
N GLN A 164 6.29 0.50 0.96
CA GLN A 164 5.29 -0.20 1.77
C GLN A 164 4.93 0.64 2.99
N MET A 165 3.63 0.84 3.24
CA MET A 165 3.15 1.38 4.50
C MET A 165 3.27 0.34 5.62
N THR A 166 3.67 0.79 6.81
CA THR A 166 3.77 -0.11 7.99
C THR A 166 2.49 -0.15 8.82
N TRP A 167 1.43 0.49 8.35
CA TRP A 167 0.12 0.52 9.00
C TRP A 167 -0.40 -0.87 9.38
N MET A 168 -0.22 -1.86 8.51
CA MET A 168 -0.62 -3.23 8.78
C MET A 168 0.01 -3.81 10.05
N PHE A 169 1.25 -3.46 10.37
CA PHE A 169 1.94 -3.93 11.57
C PHE A 169 1.38 -3.30 12.85
N TYR A 170 0.85 -2.08 12.75
CA TYR A 170 0.15 -1.40 13.83
C TYR A 170 -1.29 -1.89 13.96
N HIS A 171 -2.05 -1.89 12.87
CA HIS A 171 -3.48 -2.20 12.87
C HIS A 171 -3.77 -3.64 13.35
N SER A 172 -3.00 -4.60 12.87
CA SER A 172 -3.13 -6.03 13.23
C SER A 172 -1.96 -6.51 14.09
N LYS A 173 -1.57 -5.73 15.09
CA LYS A 173 -0.41 -5.98 15.96
C LYS A 173 -0.48 -7.32 16.70
N ASP A 174 -1.68 -7.80 17.01
CA ASP A 174 -1.92 -9.10 17.61
C ASP A 174 -1.51 -10.27 16.71
N LYS A 175 -1.50 -10.06 15.39
CA LYS A 175 -1.16 -11.06 14.37
C LYS A 175 0.26 -10.88 13.82
N TRP A 176 0.71 -9.65 13.65
CA TRP A 176 2.05 -9.30 13.18
C TRP A 176 3.08 -9.37 14.31
N SER A 177 3.48 -10.58 14.69
CA SER A 177 4.61 -10.78 15.62
C SER A 177 5.94 -10.36 14.96
N GLN A 178 6.96 -10.05 15.77
CA GLN A 178 8.28 -9.70 15.25
C GLN A 178 8.87 -10.74 14.28
N PRO A 179 8.79 -12.08 14.53
CA PRO A 179 9.24 -13.06 13.56
C PRO A 179 8.51 -12.97 12.22
N ARG A 180 7.19 -12.75 12.22
CA ARG A 180 6.38 -12.60 11.01
C ARG A 180 6.73 -11.34 10.22
N ILE A 181 6.88 -10.20 10.91
CA ILE A 181 7.36 -8.97 10.28
C ILE A 181 8.74 -9.19 9.64
N LYS A 182 9.66 -9.79 10.39
CA LYS A 182 11.00 -10.09 9.88
C LYS A 182 10.97 -11.04 8.69
N ALA A 183 10.15 -12.08 8.71
CA ALA A 183 9.99 -13.02 7.60
C ALA A 183 9.48 -12.31 6.34
N PHE A 184 8.46 -11.45 6.48
CA PHE A 184 7.90 -10.65 5.40
C PHE A 184 8.91 -9.66 4.82
N LEU A 185 9.62 -8.90 5.65
CA LEU A 185 10.52 -7.85 5.19
C LEU A 185 11.82 -8.39 4.58
N ASN A 186 12.42 -9.42 5.19
CA ASN A 186 13.76 -9.88 4.81
C ASN A 186 13.81 -10.74 3.53
N SER A 187 12.68 -11.03 2.92
CA SER A 187 12.64 -11.73 1.62
C SER A 187 12.89 -10.80 0.43
N VAL A 188 12.76 -9.50 0.63
CA VAL A 188 13.07 -8.48 -0.38
C VAL A 188 14.48 -7.93 -0.12
N PRO A 189 15.33 -7.65 -1.13
CA PRO A 189 16.64 -7.05 -0.91
C PRO A 189 16.57 -5.72 -0.15
N ASP A 190 17.59 -5.42 0.67
CA ASP A 190 17.54 -4.29 1.60
C ASP A 190 17.43 -2.93 0.88
N ASP A 191 18.06 -2.78 -0.26
CA ASP A 191 18.03 -1.57 -1.07
C ASP A 191 16.77 -1.45 -1.95
N LYS A 192 15.91 -2.46 -1.96
CA LYS A 192 14.74 -2.54 -2.84
C LYS A 192 13.40 -2.34 -2.14
N LEU A 193 13.37 -2.28 -0.83
CA LEU A 193 12.15 -2.06 -0.05
C LEU A 193 12.33 -0.84 0.85
N ILE A 194 11.47 0.15 0.68
CA ILE A 194 11.42 1.37 1.50
C ILE A 194 10.13 1.31 2.33
N LEU A 195 10.25 1.52 3.64
CA LEU A 195 9.11 1.50 4.54
C LEU A 195 8.67 2.92 4.91
N LEU A 196 7.36 3.16 4.93
CA LEU A 196 6.77 4.35 5.51
C LEU A 196 6.30 4.00 6.91
N ASP A 197 7.01 4.49 7.95
CA ASP A 197 6.51 4.37 9.32
C ASP A 197 5.37 5.36 9.50
N TYR A 198 4.15 4.86 9.30
CA TYR A 198 3.00 5.62 8.84
C TYR A 198 2.43 6.60 9.86
N TYR A 199 2.55 6.32 11.16
CA TYR A 199 1.83 7.01 12.23
C TYR A 199 2.75 7.45 13.39
N CYS A 200 3.92 7.95 13.06
CA CYS A 200 4.97 8.22 14.06
C CYS A 200 4.67 9.35 15.05
N ASP A 201 3.77 10.26 14.71
CA ASP A 201 3.27 11.25 15.67
C ASP A 201 2.50 10.62 16.85
N SER A 202 2.02 9.37 16.67
CA SER A 202 1.42 8.59 17.76
C SER A 202 2.25 7.36 18.12
N VAL A 203 2.47 6.45 17.16
CA VAL A 203 3.15 5.17 17.37
C VAL A 203 4.31 5.00 16.39
N GLU A 204 5.51 4.77 16.91
CA GLU A 204 6.75 4.57 16.15
C GLU A 204 7.06 3.06 16.07
N ILE A 205 6.65 2.39 14.98
CA ILE A 205 6.87 0.94 14.78
C ILE A 205 8.35 0.60 14.60
N TRP A 206 9.16 1.54 14.08
CA TRP A 206 10.59 1.35 13.94
C TRP A 206 11.29 0.98 15.27
N ARG A 207 10.78 1.47 16.41
CA ARG A 207 11.31 1.13 17.74
C ARG A 207 11.03 -0.32 18.12
N GLU A 208 9.86 -0.81 17.77
CA GLU A 208 9.42 -2.16 18.12
C GLU A 208 10.06 -3.23 17.21
N THR A 209 10.54 -2.84 16.04
CA THR A 209 11.08 -3.72 15.00
C THR A 209 12.60 -3.62 14.82
N GLN A 210 13.32 -3.09 15.80
CA GLN A 210 14.77 -2.90 15.71
C GLN A 210 15.18 -2.17 14.42
N GLN A 211 14.58 -1.00 14.17
CA GLN A 211 14.73 -0.21 12.94
C GLN A 211 14.43 -1.04 11.67
N TYR A 212 13.32 -1.78 11.70
CA TYR A 212 12.88 -2.64 10.59
C TYR A 212 13.94 -3.64 10.11
N TYR A 213 14.74 -4.13 11.05
CA TYR A 213 15.81 -5.10 10.80
C TYR A 213 16.81 -4.64 9.72
N GLY A 214 17.03 -3.32 9.57
CA GLY A 214 17.95 -2.72 8.62
C GLY A 214 17.35 -2.24 7.30
N LYS A 215 16.05 -2.43 7.07
CA LYS A 215 15.37 -1.87 5.88
C LYS A 215 15.35 -0.35 5.92
N PRO A 216 15.53 0.33 4.78
CA PRO A 216 15.32 1.77 4.67
C PRO A 216 13.91 2.16 5.11
N TYR A 217 13.79 3.20 5.92
CA TYR A 217 12.47 3.69 6.33
C TYR A 217 12.42 5.21 6.42
N ILE A 218 11.21 5.73 6.26
CA ILE A 218 10.86 7.15 6.36
C ILE A 218 9.95 7.31 7.57
N TRP A 219 10.32 8.18 8.50
CA TRP A 219 9.48 8.57 9.62
C TRP A 219 8.37 9.49 9.12
N CYS A 220 7.10 9.11 9.30
CA CYS A 220 5.97 9.84 8.72
C CYS A 220 5.05 10.39 9.80
N TYR A 221 4.68 11.66 9.62
CA TYR A 221 3.64 12.33 10.36
C TYR A 221 2.28 12.08 9.68
N LEU A 222 1.28 11.59 10.42
CA LEU A 222 -0.08 11.43 9.92
C LEU A 222 -0.97 12.62 10.31
N GLY A 223 -0.96 13.01 11.56
CA GLY A 223 -1.73 14.13 12.12
C GLY A 223 -3.20 13.79 12.30
N ASN A 224 -3.92 13.68 11.19
CA ASN A 224 -5.37 13.49 11.17
C ASN A 224 -5.76 12.34 10.24
N PHE A 225 -6.70 11.51 10.69
CA PHE A 225 -7.34 10.52 9.81
C PHE A 225 -8.29 11.19 8.81
N GLY A 226 -8.48 10.57 7.66
CA GLY A 226 -9.36 11.05 6.60
C GLY A 226 -10.77 11.37 7.11
N GLY A 227 -11.31 12.49 6.64
CA GLY A 227 -12.63 12.98 7.04
C GLY A 227 -12.67 13.82 8.32
N ASN A 228 -11.56 13.93 9.05
CA ASN A 228 -11.46 14.84 10.19
C ASN A 228 -10.99 16.23 9.75
N SER A 229 -11.66 17.27 10.27
CA SER A 229 -11.36 18.69 9.99
C SER A 229 -10.98 19.38 11.31
N MET A 230 -9.82 19.04 11.85
CA MET A 230 -9.32 19.65 13.08
C MET A 230 -7.81 19.90 12.99
N LEU A 231 -7.33 20.91 13.70
CA LEU A 231 -5.91 21.07 13.96
C LEU A 231 -5.50 20.06 15.03
N ALA A 232 -4.87 18.98 14.61
CA ALA A 232 -4.37 17.93 15.48
C ALA A 232 -2.84 17.99 15.58
N GLY A 233 -2.31 17.42 16.67
CA GLY A 233 -0.88 17.24 16.89
C GLY A 233 -0.32 18.09 18.04
N HIS A 234 0.77 17.57 18.59
CA HIS A 234 1.54 18.20 19.65
C HIS A 234 2.92 18.57 19.11
N VAL A 235 3.14 19.83 18.74
CA VAL A 235 4.38 20.32 18.11
C VAL A 235 5.61 19.93 18.91
N ASP A 236 5.58 20.12 20.24
CA ASP A 236 6.70 19.79 21.12
C ASP A 236 7.01 18.27 21.14
N ASP A 237 5.97 17.43 21.11
CA ASP A 237 6.15 15.98 21.09
C ASP A 237 6.72 15.49 19.75
N VAL A 238 6.23 16.00 18.64
CA VAL A 238 6.77 15.70 17.31
C VAL A 238 8.21 16.15 17.18
N SER A 239 8.53 17.36 17.62
CA SER A 239 9.90 17.88 17.67
C SER A 239 10.82 17.00 18.52
N ALA A 240 10.37 16.57 19.69
CA ALA A 240 11.10 15.68 20.57
C ALA A 240 11.31 14.29 19.93
N LYS A 241 10.30 13.74 19.25
CA LYS A 241 10.40 12.47 18.52
C LYS A 241 11.41 12.55 17.39
N LEU A 242 11.39 13.62 16.58
CA LEU A 242 12.35 13.83 15.50
C LEU A 242 13.77 13.96 16.03
N ASN A 243 13.99 14.71 17.12
CA ASN A 243 15.32 14.80 17.74
C ASN A 243 15.82 13.42 18.21
N ARG A 244 14.97 12.60 18.80
CA ARG A 244 15.31 11.21 19.17
C ARG A 244 15.58 10.33 17.95
N LEU A 245 14.80 10.49 16.88
CA LEU A 245 14.99 9.74 15.64
C LEU A 245 16.39 9.92 15.05
N PHE A 246 16.91 11.13 15.01
CA PHE A 246 18.26 11.40 14.48
C PHE A 246 19.38 10.80 15.32
N VAL A 247 19.12 10.48 16.59
CA VAL A 247 20.09 9.83 17.50
C VAL A 247 19.93 8.31 17.50
N GLU A 248 18.69 7.82 17.50
CA GLU A 248 18.35 6.43 17.78
C GLU A 248 17.86 5.65 16.54
N GLY A 249 17.48 6.34 15.46
CA GLY A 249 16.81 5.76 14.29
C GLY A 249 17.68 4.85 13.41
N GLY A 250 18.99 4.78 13.72
CA GLY A 250 19.89 3.90 13.00
C GLY A 250 20.38 4.49 11.67
N LYS A 251 21.20 3.71 10.96
CA LYS A 251 21.82 4.13 9.69
C LYS A 251 20.87 4.01 8.48
N ASN A 252 19.78 3.30 8.66
CA ASN A 252 18.81 2.98 7.61
C ASN A 252 17.62 3.94 7.57
N ILE A 253 17.60 4.97 8.42
CA ILE A 253 16.64 6.07 8.25
C ILE A 253 16.94 6.79 6.93
N SER A 254 15.93 6.92 6.08
CA SER A 254 16.03 7.49 4.73
C SER A 254 15.42 8.89 4.63
N GLY A 255 14.70 9.34 5.65
CA GLY A 255 14.10 10.66 5.67
C GLY A 255 12.94 10.80 6.62
N VAL A 256 12.31 11.97 6.53
CA VAL A 256 11.05 12.30 7.19
C VAL A 256 10.01 12.61 6.13
N GLY A 257 8.74 12.32 6.43
CA GLY A 257 7.65 12.48 5.49
C GLY A 257 6.31 12.74 6.19
N ALA A 258 5.27 12.81 5.38
CA ALA A 258 3.91 12.97 5.83
C ALA A 258 3.00 12.00 5.07
N THR A 259 2.14 11.32 5.80
CA THR A 259 1.17 10.34 5.27
C THR A 259 -0.25 10.86 5.40
N LEU A 260 -0.46 12.09 5.00
CA LEU A 260 -1.70 12.84 5.22
C LEU A 260 -2.90 12.18 4.54
N GLU A 261 -3.93 11.91 5.32
CA GLU A 261 -5.21 11.38 4.82
C GLU A 261 -6.26 12.48 4.58
N GLY A 262 -6.06 13.65 5.13
CA GLY A 262 -6.94 14.81 4.97
C GLY A 262 -6.25 15.99 4.34
N LEU A 263 -7.05 16.94 3.81
CA LEU A 263 -6.55 18.23 3.33
C LEU A 263 -6.38 19.25 4.46
N ASP A 264 -7.12 19.05 5.55
CA ASP A 264 -7.12 19.94 6.71
C ASP A 264 -6.07 19.47 7.72
N VAL A 265 -4.81 19.75 7.42
CA VAL A 265 -3.67 19.40 8.26
C VAL A 265 -3.17 20.62 9.02
N ASN A 266 -2.58 20.40 10.18
CA ASN A 266 -2.00 21.47 10.98
C ASN A 266 -0.74 22.02 10.29
N PRO A 267 -0.77 23.25 9.75
CA PRO A 267 0.35 23.81 9.01
C PRO A 267 1.60 24.07 9.87
N PHE A 268 1.45 24.07 11.20
CA PHE A 268 2.59 24.25 12.12
C PHE A 268 3.40 22.97 12.36
N MET A 269 2.96 21.83 11.80
CA MET A 269 3.65 20.55 11.94
C MET A 269 4.66 20.28 10.81
N TYR A 270 4.75 21.17 9.81
CA TYR A 270 5.64 21.03 8.63
C TYR A 270 6.81 22.00 8.65
#